data_8c71df0615a1a70483af58310547b129
#
_entry.id   8c71df0615a1a70483af58310547b129
#
_cell.length_a   1.000
_cell.length_b   1.000
_cell.length_c   1.000
_cell.angle_alpha   90.00
_cell.angle_beta   90.00
_cell.angle_gamma   90.00
#
_symmetry.space_group_name_H-M   'P 1'
#
loop_
_entity.id
_entity.type
_entity.pdbx_description
1 polymer ?
#
loop_
_entity_poly.entity_id
_entity_poly.type
_entity_poly.pdbx_seq_one_letter_code
_entity_poly.pdbx_strand_id
1 'polypeptide(L)'
;MQTAVKAKVMGNEKRSNISHKTWTEVVKDYAGKDLGERKNWYGSVAEAYNRVRPRYPQTVIERAIQFAQLPPKAKILELGCGPAIATVPLAQLGFSLLSLEPNREASELAKLNCAEYPNVEVQNLAFEEWELKRDYFDAVLAATSWHWIDPAIAYVKSAAALKTQGSLILLWNTPPQLDQET
;
A
#
# COMPACT_ATOMS: atom_id res chain seq x y z
N MET A 1 16.88 -24.94 -30.65
CA MET A 1 17.26 -25.84 -29.54
C MET A 1 16.66 -25.29 -28.24
N GLN A 2 15.54 -25.85 -27.82
CA GLN A 2 14.87 -25.48 -26.57
C GLN A 2 15.39 -26.41 -25.47
N THR A 3 15.98 -25.84 -24.44
CA THR A 3 16.42 -26.60 -23.27
C THR A 3 15.32 -26.51 -22.22
N ALA A 4 14.55 -27.56 -22.09
CA ALA A 4 13.54 -27.72 -21.05
C ALA A 4 14.22 -28.06 -19.71
N VAL A 5 14.08 -27.22 -18.70
CA VAL A 5 14.48 -27.52 -17.32
C VAL A 5 13.31 -28.22 -16.63
N LYS A 6 13.46 -29.54 -16.38
CA LYS A 6 12.55 -30.32 -15.55
C LYS A 6 12.86 -30.07 -14.07
N ALA A 7 11.97 -29.37 -13.37
CA ALA A 7 11.99 -29.34 -11.92
C ALA A 7 11.34 -30.63 -11.37
N LYS A 8 12.12 -31.41 -10.61
CA LYS A 8 11.65 -32.60 -9.90
C LYS A 8 11.06 -32.18 -8.56
N VAL A 9 9.74 -32.23 -8.43
CA VAL A 9 9.05 -32.04 -7.13
C VAL A 9 9.17 -33.35 -6.35
N MET A 10 9.93 -33.34 -5.27
CA MET A 10 9.93 -34.39 -4.24
C MET A 10 9.09 -33.93 -3.07
N GLY A 11 8.26 -34.84 -2.55
CA GLY A 11 7.66 -34.75 -1.22
C GLY A 11 6.16 -34.46 -1.20
N ASN A 12 5.42 -35.56 -1.00
CA ASN A 12 3.99 -35.59 -0.73
C ASN A 12 3.80 -35.29 0.77
N GLU A 13 3.57 -34.02 1.13
CA GLU A 13 3.09 -33.65 2.47
C GLU A 13 1.90 -32.72 2.33
N LYS A 14 0.76 -33.21 2.85
CA LYS A 14 -0.49 -32.52 3.19
C LYS A 14 -0.73 -31.18 2.48
N ARG A 15 -1.36 -31.26 1.32
CA ARG A 15 -2.07 -30.09 0.75
C ARG A 15 -3.12 -29.68 1.78
N SER A 16 -2.78 -28.70 2.63
CA SER A 16 -3.76 -27.94 3.36
C SER A 16 -4.73 -27.37 2.34
N ASN A 17 -6.03 -27.55 2.58
CA ASN A 17 -7.12 -27.02 1.79
C ASN A 17 -7.02 -25.50 1.78
N ILE A 18 -6.20 -24.93 0.89
CA ILE A 18 -6.20 -23.50 0.59
C ILE A 18 -7.48 -23.30 -0.22
N SER A 19 -8.55 -22.98 0.46
CA SER A 19 -9.78 -22.49 -0.12
C SER A 19 -9.41 -21.39 -1.10
N HIS A 20 -9.73 -21.54 -2.39
CA HIS A 20 -9.56 -20.51 -3.40
C HIS A 20 -10.62 -19.42 -3.16
N LYS A 21 -10.42 -18.62 -2.09
CA LYS A 21 -11.24 -17.45 -1.83
C LYS A 21 -11.04 -16.46 -2.95
N THR A 22 -12.12 -15.94 -3.48
CA THR A 22 -12.07 -14.80 -4.40
C THR A 22 -11.55 -13.56 -3.65
N TRP A 23 -10.98 -12.60 -4.37
CA TRP A 23 -10.51 -11.34 -3.78
C TRP A 23 -11.61 -10.65 -2.96
N THR A 24 -12.85 -10.68 -3.45
CA THR A 24 -14.03 -10.11 -2.76
C THR A 24 -14.28 -10.79 -1.41
N GLU A 25 -14.12 -12.11 -1.34
CA GLU A 25 -14.28 -12.86 -0.08
C GLU A 25 -13.14 -12.56 0.91
N VAL A 26 -11.91 -12.40 0.40
CA VAL A 26 -10.75 -12.01 1.23
C VAL A 26 -10.97 -10.63 1.83
N VAL A 27 -11.44 -9.65 1.05
CA VAL A 27 -11.73 -8.29 1.53
C VAL A 27 -12.87 -8.29 2.54
N LYS A 28 -13.94 -9.06 2.31
CA LYS A 28 -15.05 -9.19 3.29
C LYS A 28 -14.60 -9.83 4.60
N ASP A 29 -13.80 -10.89 4.52
CA ASP A 29 -13.25 -11.59 5.69
C ASP A 29 -12.35 -10.65 6.52
N TYR A 30 -11.54 -9.86 5.84
CA TYR A 30 -10.71 -8.83 6.47
C TYR A 30 -11.53 -7.71 7.11
N ALA A 31 -12.54 -7.21 6.43
CA ALA A 31 -13.41 -6.16 6.95
C ALA A 31 -14.20 -6.58 8.20
N GLY A 32 -14.46 -7.88 8.36
CA GLY A 32 -15.09 -8.46 9.54
C GLY A 32 -14.17 -8.61 10.77
N LYS A 33 -12.85 -8.39 10.61
CA LYS A 33 -11.88 -8.52 11.68
C LYS A 33 -11.76 -7.24 12.49
N ASP A 34 -11.41 -7.39 13.77
CA ASP A 34 -11.05 -6.23 14.58
C ASP A 34 -9.74 -5.57 14.09
N LEU A 35 -9.50 -4.35 14.55
CA LEU A 35 -8.34 -3.56 14.10
C LEU A 35 -7.01 -4.23 14.47
N GLY A 36 -6.92 -4.92 15.60
CA GLY A 36 -5.72 -5.65 16.04
C GLY A 36 -5.39 -6.81 15.12
N GLU A 37 -6.40 -7.61 14.76
CA GLU A 37 -6.25 -8.71 13.80
C GLU A 37 -5.84 -8.18 12.42
N ARG A 38 -6.43 -7.06 11.97
CA ARG A 38 -6.10 -6.42 10.69
C ARG A 38 -4.65 -5.95 10.64
N LYS A 39 -4.13 -5.35 11.72
CA LYS A 39 -2.74 -4.91 11.84
C LYS A 39 -1.73 -6.05 11.68
N ASN A 40 -2.07 -7.25 12.11
CA ASN A 40 -1.17 -8.42 12.09
C ASN A 40 -1.30 -9.28 10.83
N TRP A 41 -2.23 -8.98 9.93
CA TRP A 41 -2.56 -9.81 8.77
C TRP A 41 -1.36 -10.10 7.84
N TYR A 42 -0.45 -9.16 7.68
CA TYR A 42 0.70 -9.27 6.76
C TYR A 42 2.06 -9.49 7.44
N GLY A 43 2.14 -9.50 8.78
CA GLY A 43 3.40 -9.47 9.52
C GLY A 43 4.40 -10.53 9.07
N SER A 44 3.99 -11.80 9.06
CA SER A 44 4.88 -12.92 8.72
C SER A 44 5.35 -12.97 7.26
N VAL A 45 4.75 -12.16 6.36
CA VAL A 45 5.07 -12.17 4.92
C VAL A 45 5.56 -10.81 4.39
N ALA A 46 5.73 -9.81 5.25
CA ALA A 46 6.09 -8.44 4.86
C ALA A 46 7.38 -8.39 4.02
N GLU A 47 8.41 -9.15 4.40
CA GLU A 47 9.68 -9.19 3.66
C GLU A 47 9.53 -9.90 2.30
N ALA A 48 8.82 -11.03 2.25
CA ALA A 48 8.53 -11.72 0.99
C ALA A 48 7.70 -10.83 0.07
N TYR A 49 6.69 -10.15 0.62
CA TYR A 49 5.87 -9.18 -0.09
C TYR A 49 6.73 -8.06 -0.70
N ASN A 50 7.64 -7.47 0.08
CA ASN A 50 8.55 -6.43 -0.42
C ASN A 50 9.40 -6.90 -1.60
N ARG A 51 9.83 -8.17 -1.62
CA ARG A 51 10.65 -8.73 -2.71
C ARG A 51 9.87 -9.00 -3.98
N VAL A 52 8.64 -9.53 -3.86
CA VAL A 52 7.90 -10.05 -5.02
C VAL A 52 6.88 -9.06 -5.58
N ARG A 53 6.46 -8.06 -4.79
CA ARG A 53 5.46 -7.10 -5.24
C ARG A 53 6.00 -6.21 -6.37
N PRO A 54 5.32 -6.14 -7.53
CA PRO A 54 5.70 -5.24 -8.60
C PRO A 54 5.76 -3.78 -8.09
N ARG A 55 6.78 -3.05 -8.49
CA ARG A 55 6.90 -1.61 -8.22
C ARG A 55 5.94 -0.83 -9.11
N TYR A 56 5.53 0.35 -8.67
CA TYR A 56 4.75 1.23 -9.52
C TYR A 56 5.67 1.80 -10.63
N PRO A 57 5.29 1.68 -11.91
CA PRO A 57 6.02 2.35 -12.98
C PRO A 57 6.12 3.85 -12.69
N GLN A 58 7.29 4.43 -12.91
CA GLN A 58 7.52 5.86 -12.67
C GLN A 58 6.51 6.73 -13.42
N THR A 59 6.16 6.35 -14.64
CA THR A 59 5.16 7.04 -15.47
C THR A 59 3.76 7.07 -14.81
N VAL A 60 3.39 6.06 -14.03
CA VAL A 60 2.12 6.04 -13.28
C VAL A 60 2.17 7.04 -12.14
N ILE A 61 3.27 7.08 -11.39
CA ILE A 61 3.49 8.04 -10.30
C ILE A 61 3.46 9.47 -10.85
N GLU A 62 4.20 9.76 -11.93
CA GLU A 62 4.26 11.08 -12.55
C GLU A 62 2.89 11.53 -13.08
N ARG A 63 2.13 10.63 -13.70
CA ARG A 63 0.75 10.93 -14.13
C ARG A 63 -0.17 11.23 -12.97
N ALA A 64 -0.09 10.47 -11.89
CA ALA A 64 -0.90 10.73 -10.69
C ALA A 64 -0.61 12.12 -10.11
N ILE A 65 0.67 12.50 -10.01
CA ILE A 65 1.12 13.83 -9.56
C ILE A 65 0.58 14.92 -10.49
N GLN A 66 0.67 14.72 -11.80
CA GLN A 66 0.20 15.68 -12.80
C GLN A 66 -1.31 15.88 -12.75
N PHE A 67 -2.09 14.77 -12.66
CA PHE A 67 -3.55 14.85 -12.52
C PHE A 67 -3.99 15.50 -11.22
N ALA A 68 -3.28 15.23 -10.14
CA ALA A 68 -3.54 15.85 -8.84
C ALA A 68 -3.00 17.30 -8.75
N GLN A 69 -2.30 17.79 -9.78
CA GLN A 69 -1.70 19.13 -9.81
C GLN A 69 -0.87 19.46 -8.57
N LEU A 70 -0.11 18.48 -8.06
CA LEU A 70 0.65 18.65 -6.84
C LEU A 70 1.76 19.69 -7.02
N PRO A 71 1.84 20.69 -6.14
CA PRO A 71 2.92 21.66 -6.17
C PRO A 71 4.26 20.98 -5.76
N PRO A 72 5.40 21.59 -6.14
CA PRO A 72 6.70 21.13 -5.63
C PRO A 72 6.71 21.05 -4.11
N LYS A 73 7.30 19.98 -3.55
CA LYS A 73 7.35 19.72 -2.09
C LYS A 73 5.98 19.60 -1.42
N ALA A 74 4.94 19.23 -2.16
CA ALA A 74 3.62 18.96 -1.60
C ALA A 74 3.70 18.02 -0.39
N LYS A 75 2.82 18.23 0.58
CA LYS A 75 2.67 17.37 1.75
C LYS A 75 1.67 16.26 1.45
N ILE A 76 2.10 15.03 1.52
CA ILE A 76 1.30 13.85 1.21
C ILE A 76 1.12 13.02 2.47
N LEU A 77 -0.12 12.65 2.77
CA LEU A 77 -0.46 11.62 3.75
C LEU A 77 -0.66 10.30 3.01
N GLU A 78 0.20 9.32 3.25
CA GLU A 78 0.08 7.99 2.64
C GLU A 78 -0.54 7.00 3.63
N LEU A 79 -1.58 6.29 3.18
CA LEU A 79 -2.35 5.35 3.98
C LEU A 79 -1.97 3.92 3.64
N GLY A 80 -1.43 3.16 4.61
CA GLY A 80 -0.99 1.79 4.41
C GLY A 80 0.20 1.71 3.45
N CYS A 81 1.32 2.34 3.80
CA CYS A 81 2.48 2.42 2.92
C CYS A 81 3.17 1.06 2.69
N GLY A 82 2.83 0.05 3.50
CA GLY A 82 3.53 -1.23 3.46
C GLY A 82 5.04 -1.05 3.66
N PRO A 83 5.87 -1.74 2.89
CA PRO A 83 7.33 -1.55 2.91
C PRO A 83 7.80 -0.33 2.09
N ALA A 84 7.00 0.72 1.94
CA ALA A 84 7.30 1.97 1.23
C ALA A 84 7.45 1.86 -0.30
N ILE A 85 6.67 0.98 -0.95
CA ILE A 85 6.76 0.76 -2.41
C ILE A 85 6.39 2.01 -3.21
N ALA A 86 5.38 2.77 -2.79
CA ALA A 86 5.00 4.03 -3.43
C ALA A 86 5.67 5.24 -2.74
N THR A 87 6.00 5.13 -1.46
CA THR A 87 6.66 6.17 -0.67
C THR A 87 8.00 6.59 -1.29
N VAL A 88 8.88 5.62 -1.57
CA VAL A 88 10.25 5.88 -2.06
C VAL A 88 10.26 6.68 -3.37
N PRO A 89 9.53 6.30 -4.44
CA PRO A 89 9.50 7.10 -5.66
C PRO A 89 9.00 8.54 -5.45
N LEU A 90 8.02 8.74 -4.55
CA LEU A 90 7.52 10.08 -4.22
C LEU A 90 8.54 10.90 -3.42
N ALA A 91 9.25 10.25 -2.50
CA ALA A 91 10.32 10.87 -1.75
C ALA A 91 11.48 11.35 -2.65
N GLN A 92 11.84 10.54 -3.65
CA GLN A 92 12.84 10.87 -4.67
C GLN A 92 12.45 12.09 -5.50
N LEU A 93 11.16 12.30 -5.73
CA LEU A 93 10.62 13.49 -6.39
C LEU A 93 10.54 14.72 -5.47
N GLY A 94 10.96 14.60 -4.20
CA GLY A 94 11.08 15.71 -3.25
C GLY A 94 9.79 16.06 -2.51
N PHE A 95 8.76 15.21 -2.55
CA PHE A 95 7.54 15.40 -1.76
C PHE A 95 7.78 15.12 -0.28
N SER A 96 7.06 15.82 0.60
CA SER A 96 7.07 15.55 2.04
C SER A 96 6.00 14.53 2.38
N LEU A 97 6.39 13.37 2.94
CA LEU A 97 5.46 12.29 3.22
C LEU A 97 5.32 12.03 4.72
N LEU A 98 4.06 11.93 5.16
CA LEU A 98 3.69 11.23 6.38
C LEU A 98 3.05 9.90 5.96
N SER A 99 3.73 8.78 6.20
CA SER A 99 3.30 7.45 5.78
C SER A 99 2.85 6.63 6.98
N LEU A 100 1.59 6.20 6.98
CA LEU A 100 1.00 5.39 8.04
C LEU A 100 1.01 3.92 7.61
N GLU A 101 1.47 3.04 8.51
CA GLU A 101 1.44 1.59 8.31
C GLU A 101 1.07 0.88 9.61
N PRO A 102 -0.10 0.23 9.69
CA PRO A 102 -0.53 -0.44 10.91
C PRO A 102 0.26 -1.69 11.27
N ASN A 103 0.81 -2.40 10.27
CA ASN A 103 1.61 -3.58 10.51
C ASN A 103 3.02 -3.19 10.94
N ARG A 104 3.49 -3.74 12.07
CA ARG A 104 4.77 -3.40 12.66
C ARG A 104 5.95 -3.76 11.76
N GLU A 105 5.97 -4.99 11.26
CA GLU A 105 7.08 -5.49 10.43
C GLU A 105 7.19 -4.72 9.11
N ALA A 106 6.05 -4.42 8.48
CA ALA A 106 6.02 -3.61 7.27
C ALA A 106 6.47 -2.16 7.54
N SER A 107 6.06 -1.58 8.67
CA SER A 107 6.48 -0.24 9.11
C SER A 107 8.00 -0.17 9.36
N GLU A 108 8.57 -1.19 10.00
CA GLU A 108 10.03 -1.26 10.20
C GLU A 108 10.79 -1.35 8.87
N LEU A 109 10.30 -2.16 7.93
CA LEU A 109 10.85 -2.22 6.57
C LEU A 109 10.70 -0.88 5.84
N ALA A 110 9.56 -0.21 5.98
CA ALA A 110 9.35 1.12 5.39
C ALA A 110 10.36 2.14 5.91
N LYS A 111 10.61 2.16 7.23
CA LYS A 111 11.64 3.02 7.85
C LYS A 111 13.03 2.75 7.29
N LEU A 112 13.38 1.46 7.14
CA LEU A 112 14.66 1.07 6.54
C LEU A 112 14.77 1.53 5.08
N ASN A 113 13.73 1.29 4.28
CA ASN A 113 13.71 1.66 2.86
C ASN A 113 13.68 3.19 2.65
N CYS A 114 13.22 3.95 3.65
CA CYS A 114 13.15 5.41 3.61
C CYS A 114 14.29 6.09 4.39
N ALA A 115 15.26 5.37 4.93
CA ALA A 115 16.30 5.93 5.80
C ALA A 115 17.12 7.06 5.17
N GLU A 116 17.27 7.06 3.85
CA GLU A 116 18.00 8.10 3.10
C GLU A 116 17.14 9.33 2.74
N TYR A 117 15.82 9.29 3.04
CA TYR A 117 14.86 10.35 2.66
C TYR A 117 14.40 11.15 3.88
N PRO A 118 15.05 12.26 4.23
CA PRO A 118 14.68 13.07 5.42
C PRO A 118 13.31 13.75 5.30
N ASN A 119 12.74 13.74 4.12
CA ASN A 119 11.40 14.25 3.80
C ASN A 119 10.29 13.21 4.04
N VAL A 120 10.61 12.03 4.59
CA VAL A 120 9.65 10.95 4.88
C VAL A 120 9.61 10.68 6.39
N GLU A 121 8.40 10.70 6.94
CA GLU A 121 8.09 10.22 8.29
C GLU A 121 7.22 8.97 8.19
N VAL A 122 7.65 7.84 8.77
CA VAL A 122 6.87 6.60 8.83
C VAL A 122 6.39 6.38 10.25
N GLN A 123 5.06 6.28 10.42
CA GLN A 123 4.42 5.98 11.71
C GLN A 123 3.80 4.59 11.68
N ASN A 124 4.09 3.76 12.71
CA ASN A 124 3.41 2.48 12.89
C ASN A 124 2.05 2.71 13.56
N LEU A 125 1.07 3.07 12.76
CA LEU A 125 -0.25 3.49 13.20
C LEU A 125 -1.30 3.23 12.13
N ALA A 126 -2.49 2.79 12.53
CA ALA A 126 -3.63 2.69 11.62
C ALA A 126 -4.22 4.08 11.36
N PHE A 127 -4.75 4.28 10.14
CA PHE A 127 -5.40 5.54 9.78
C PHE A 127 -6.60 5.85 10.69
N GLU A 128 -7.31 4.82 11.12
CA GLU A 128 -8.43 4.94 12.04
C GLU A 128 -8.03 5.57 13.38
N GLU A 129 -6.84 5.25 13.89
CA GLU A 129 -6.31 5.74 15.16
C GLU A 129 -5.51 7.04 15.04
N TRP A 130 -5.05 7.37 13.83
CA TRP A 130 -4.24 8.55 13.59
C TRP A 130 -5.02 9.83 13.95
N GLU A 131 -4.37 10.74 14.70
CA GLU A 131 -4.95 12.02 15.06
C GLU A 131 -5.06 12.94 13.84
N LEU A 132 -6.29 13.37 13.55
CA LEU A 132 -6.60 14.15 12.36
C LEU A 132 -5.93 15.52 12.38
N LYS A 133 -5.09 15.81 11.39
CA LYS A 133 -4.59 17.14 11.05
C LYS A 133 -5.47 17.70 9.92
N ARG A 134 -6.36 18.66 10.26
CA ARG A 134 -7.30 19.24 9.29
C ARG A 134 -6.59 20.19 8.33
N ASP A 135 -7.05 20.24 7.08
CA ASP A 135 -6.64 21.20 6.06
C ASP A 135 -5.09 21.29 5.91
N TYR A 136 -4.41 20.16 6.04
CA TYR A 136 -2.95 20.14 6.15
C TYR A 136 -2.23 19.55 4.95
N PHE A 137 -2.80 18.54 4.31
CA PHE A 137 -2.15 17.82 3.23
C PHE A 137 -2.63 18.30 1.85
N ASP A 138 -1.70 18.35 0.91
CA ASP A 138 -1.99 18.63 -0.50
C ASP A 138 -2.57 17.38 -1.19
N ALA A 139 -2.19 16.19 -0.72
CA ALA A 139 -2.79 14.92 -1.14
C ALA A 139 -2.92 13.91 0.00
N VAL A 140 -3.93 13.04 -0.11
CA VAL A 140 -4.01 11.76 0.59
C VAL A 140 -3.82 10.68 -0.45
N LEU A 141 -2.87 9.77 -0.24
CA LEU A 141 -2.53 8.67 -1.14
C LEU A 141 -2.85 7.33 -0.50
N ALA A 142 -3.44 6.42 -1.24
CA ALA A 142 -3.51 5.01 -0.90
C ALA A 142 -3.10 4.16 -2.11
N ALA A 143 -1.99 3.44 -1.98
CA ALA A 143 -1.41 2.62 -3.02
C ALA A 143 -1.67 1.13 -2.73
N THR A 144 -2.74 0.57 -3.29
CA THR A 144 -3.24 -0.80 -3.05
C THR A 144 -3.58 -1.08 -1.57
N SER A 145 -4.00 -0.05 -0.85
CA SER A 145 -4.31 -0.14 0.59
C SER A 145 -5.71 0.38 0.97
N TRP A 146 -6.36 1.18 0.13
CA TRP A 146 -7.64 1.83 0.42
C TRP A 146 -8.74 0.88 0.88
N HIS A 147 -8.82 -0.31 0.28
CA HIS A 147 -9.83 -1.33 0.59
C HIS A 147 -9.66 -2.01 1.95
N TRP A 148 -8.56 -1.73 2.64
CA TRP A 148 -8.30 -2.21 4.00
C TRP A 148 -8.80 -1.26 5.09
N ILE A 149 -9.16 -0.03 4.75
CA ILE A 149 -9.61 1.00 5.69
C ILE A 149 -11.14 0.98 5.79
N ASP A 150 -11.68 1.20 6.99
CA ASP A 150 -13.11 1.30 7.19
C ASP A 150 -13.71 2.41 6.29
N PRO A 151 -14.61 2.10 5.36
CA PRO A 151 -15.18 3.09 4.45
C PRO A 151 -15.87 4.26 5.17
N ALA A 152 -16.45 4.03 6.34
CA ALA A 152 -17.10 5.07 7.14
C ALA A 152 -16.09 6.13 7.64
N ILE A 153 -14.83 5.73 7.81
CA ILE A 153 -13.73 6.60 8.25
C ILE A 153 -12.95 7.13 7.05
N ALA A 154 -12.66 6.27 6.09
CA ALA A 154 -11.73 6.53 5.00
C ALA A 154 -12.03 7.84 4.25
N TYR A 155 -13.27 8.02 3.77
CA TYR A 155 -13.65 9.19 2.99
C TYR A 155 -13.71 10.46 3.83
N VAL A 156 -14.40 10.40 4.98
CA VAL A 156 -14.64 11.59 5.82
C VAL A 156 -13.33 12.12 6.40
N LYS A 157 -12.49 11.22 6.91
CA LYS A 157 -11.22 11.59 7.54
C LYS A 157 -10.19 12.06 6.51
N SER A 158 -10.14 11.44 5.34
CA SER A 158 -9.29 11.89 4.24
C SER A 158 -9.70 13.27 3.73
N ALA A 159 -10.99 13.49 3.51
CA ALA A 159 -11.50 14.80 3.08
C ALA A 159 -11.17 15.90 4.11
N ALA A 160 -11.31 15.60 5.40
CA ALA A 160 -10.98 16.56 6.46
C ALA A 160 -9.46 16.82 6.62
N ALA A 161 -8.60 15.88 6.22
CA ALA A 161 -7.14 16.04 6.24
C ALA A 161 -6.62 16.87 5.06
N LEU A 162 -7.34 16.85 3.94
CA LEU A 162 -6.99 17.56 2.72
C LEU A 162 -7.21 19.07 2.86
N LYS A 163 -6.27 19.83 2.30
CA LYS A 163 -6.47 21.27 2.06
C LYS A 163 -7.61 21.50 1.06
N THR A 164 -8.13 22.73 1.03
CA THR A 164 -9.00 23.16 -0.09
C THR A 164 -8.27 22.90 -1.41
N GLN A 165 -8.92 22.19 -2.33
CA GLN A 165 -8.35 21.69 -3.61
C GLN A 165 -7.29 20.58 -3.47
N GLY A 166 -7.09 20.02 -2.28
CA GLY A 166 -6.27 18.81 -2.11
C GLY A 166 -6.89 17.60 -2.80
N SER A 167 -6.06 16.63 -3.16
CA SER A 167 -6.45 15.47 -3.97
C SER A 167 -6.39 14.16 -3.19
N LEU A 168 -7.41 13.31 -3.35
CA LEU A 168 -7.35 11.90 -2.96
C LEU A 168 -6.82 11.09 -4.15
N ILE A 169 -5.66 10.47 -3.99
CA ILE A 169 -4.99 9.67 -5.01
C ILE A 169 -5.10 8.20 -4.64
N LEU A 170 -5.75 7.42 -5.50
CA LEU A 170 -5.90 5.98 -5.31
C LEU A 170 -5.19 5.24 -6.44
N LEU A 171 -4.20 4.42 -6.10
CA LEU A 171 -3.44 3.61 -7.05
C LEU A 171 -3.67 2.13 -6.77
N TRP A 172 -3.83 1.34 -7.82
CA TRP A 172 -3.85 -0.11 -7.74
C TRP A 172 -2.83 -0.72 -8.70
N ASN A 173 -2.08 -1.68 -8.18
CA ASN A 173 -1.19 -2.51 -8.96
C ASN A 173 -1.76 -3.94 -8.91
N THR A 174 -2.58 -4.27 -9.89
CA THR A 174 -3.16 -5.61 -10.04
C THR A 174 -2.29 -6.46 -10.95
N PRO A 175 -2.06 -7.75 -10.63
CA PRO A 175 -1.41 -8.66 -11.58
C PRO A 175 -2.18 -8.69 -12.90
N PRO A 176 -1.50 -8.90 -14.05
CA PRO A 176 -2.17 -9.13 -15.32
C PRO A 176 -3.18 -10.27 -15.15
N GLN A 177 -4.43 -10.04 -15.54
CA GLN A 177 -5.38 -11.10 -15.71
C GLN A 177 -5.05 -11.80 -17.04
N LEU A 178 -4.85 -13.12 -17.00
CA LEU A 178 -4.79 -13.89 -18.22
C LEU A 178 -6.19 -13.82 -18.86
N ASP A 179 -6.25 -13.38 -20.10
CA ASP A 179 -7.49 -13.45 -20.87
C ASP A 179 -7.99 -14.89 -20.86
N GLN A 180 -9.25 -15.09 -20.51
CA GLN A 180 -9.87 -16.42 -20.48
C GLN A 180 -10.18 -16.96 -21.87
N GLU A 181 -9.58 -16.40 -22.93
CA GLU A 181 -9.67 -16.85 -24.31
C GLU A 181 -8.36 -17.50 -24.76
N THR A 182 -8.11 -18.73 -24.27
CA THR A 182 -7.29 -19.75 -24.98
C THR A 182 -7.55 -21.12 -24.37
#